data_1ae169686d34adb9ec51bc1a494397ff
#
_entry.id   1ae169686d34adb9ec51bc1a494397ff
#
_cell.length_a   1.000
_cell.length_b   1.000
_cell.length_c   1.000
_cell.angle_alpha   90.00
_cell.angle_beta   90.00
_cell.angle_gamma   90.00
#
_symmetry.space_group_name_H-M   'P 1'
#
loop_
_entity.id
_entity.type
_entity.pdbx_description
1 polymer ?
#
loop_
_entity_poly.entity_id
_entity_poly.type
_entity_poly.pdbx_seq_one_letter_code
_entity_poly.pdbx_strand_id
1 'polypeptide(L)'
;MKKKIVSALLCVAMAASLVVGCGSKSGSDSGSSKGGDKLVYWAMWSEDEPQAKVIKEAISKYEKDTGVKVDVQFKGRTGQREGLEPALSAKQQIDLFDEDVNRVNGSWGKYLLDLEDMAKDYESEHGNETLFKIALNAYGQTHDGDDTLHSIPYQPSIFGFFYNKTLFTKAGIESVPTTWEELDAACAKLKEAGITPITADDAYLTSFIGYHLARYIGQDGVKALVTGEECNGESVTWDDEKVKAAAESFADFAKKGYFSKNIATNKYPAGQNQEFAPGDAAIVICGSWLPNEAKDSVAEDLEWGYFNYPSVPDGKDDNTANNIANQVLAINKDSKMADEAFQLIEYITTGEYDKKMTEDALCIPTDKANSDAWPTELAGVKEAFDATTTFYDWAAGVESNNDITPVLQENTQKLASGKLDAAGFIKVMKEAAGQ
;
A
#
# COMPACT_ATOMS: atom_id res chain seq x y z
N MET A 1 -46.10 -37.06 -12.35
CA MET A 1 -45.80 -37.05 -13.81
C MET A 1 -44.43 -36.42 -13.96
N LYS A 2 -43.44 -37.22 -14.04
CA LYS A 2 -42.54 -37.60 -15.13
C LYS A 2 -42.15 -36.41 -16.04
N LYS A 3 -40.91 -35.98 -15.96
CA LYS A 3 -39.99 -35.96 -17.10
C LYS A 3 -38.55 -35.85 -16.62
N LYS A 4 -37.77 -36.89 -16.86
CA LYS A 4 -36.30 -36.95 -16.83
C LYS A 4 -35.81 -36.50 -18.22
N ILE A 5 -34.71 -35.76 -18.27
CA ILE A 5 -33.85 -35.62 -19.46
C ILE A 5 -32.43 -35.42 -18.87
N VAL A 6 -31.61 -36.37 -18.82
CA VAL A 6 -30.55 -36.89 -19.67
C VAL A 6 -29.66 -35.76 -20.24
N SER A 7 -28.48 -35.60 -19.66
CA SER A 7 -27.36 -34.88 -20.26
C SER A 7 -26.24 -35.86 -20.54
N ALA A 8 -25.99 -36.05 -21.80
CA ALA A 8 -24.98 -36.96 -22.33
C ALA A 8 -23.61 -36.28 -22.37
N LEU A 9 -22.62 -37.06 -22.02
CA LEU A 9 -21.17 -36.82 -22.20
C LEU A 9 -20.83 -36.44 -23.65
N LEU A 10 -19.90 -35.51 -23.79
CA LEU A 10 -19.04 -35.42 -24.94
C LEU A 10 -17.57 -35.35 -24.52
N CYS A 11 -16.96 -36.54 -24.41
CA CYS A 11 -15.51 -36.69 -24.47
C CYS A 11 -15.10 -36.75 -25.93
N VAL A 12 -14.28 -35.82 -26.39
CA VAL A 12 -13.57 -36.00 -27.68
C VAL A 12 -12.09 -35.95 -27.37
N ALA A 13 -11.50 -37.13 -27.48
CA ALA A 13 -10.06 -37.35 -27.55
C ALA A 13 -9.52 -36.83 -28.89
N MET A 14 -8.42 -36.10 -28.87
CA MET A 14 -7.55 -35.92 -30.02
C MET A 14 -6.19 -36.53 -29.72
N ALA A 15 -6.00 -37.68 -30.37
CA ALA A 15 -4.73 -38.38 -30.41
C ALA A 15 -3.90 -37.92 -31.61
N ALA A 16 -2.65 -37.71 -31.36
CA ALA A 16 -1.45 -37.94 -32.16
C ALA A 16 -1.51 -37.89 -33.70
N SER A 17 -0.64 -37.07 -34.25
CA SER A 17 0.04 -37.36 -35.51
C SER A 17 1.53 -37.07 -35.43
N LEU A 18 2.29 -38.11 -35.19
CA LEU A 18 3.71 -38.21 -35.51
C LEU A 18 3.89 -38.33 -37.00
N VAL A 19 4.63 -37.44 -37.62
CA VAL A 19 5.22 -37.66 -38.92
C VAL A 19 6.73 -37.62 -38.82
N VAL A 20 7.30 -38.78 -39.03
CA VAL A 20 8.73 -39.01 -39.23
C VAL A 20 9.12 -38.57 -40.64
N GLY A 21 10.15 -37.75 -40.73
CA GLY A 21 10.81 -37.43 -41.99
C GLY A 21 12.32 -37.45 -41.84
N CYS A 22 12.95 -38.49 -42.33
CA CYS A 22 14.40 -38.67 -42.36
C CYS A 22 15.06 -37.92 -43.52
N GLY A 23 16.22 -37.31 -43.24
CA GLY A 23 17.40 -37.42 -44.10
C GLY A 23 17.77 -36.22 -44.95
N SER A 24 18.82 -35.49 -44.58
CA SER A 24 20.10 -35.46 -45.34
C SER A 24 21.11 -34.51 -44.68
N LYS A 25 22.31 -34.99 -44.53
CA LYS A 25 23.51 -34.29 -44.06
C LYS A 25 23.98 -33.27 -45.08
N SER A 26 24.40 -32.06 -44.65
CA SER A 26 25.75 -31.54 -44.96
C SER A 26 25.94 -30.16 -44.36
N GLY A 27 27.12 -29.95 -43.74
CA GLY A 27 27.83 -28.67 -43.66
C GLY A 27 27.64 -27.89 -42.39
N SER A 28 28.58 -28.13 -41.45
CA SER A 28 29.11 -27.27 -40.42
C SER A 28 28.96 -25.77 -40.66
N ASP A 29 28.24 -25.12 -39.75
CA ASP A 29 28.81 -23.96 -39.07
C ASP A 29 28.22 -23.85 -37.67
N SER A 30 29.09 -24.00 -36.68
CA SER A 30 28.80 -23.96 -35.28
C SER A 30 28.75 -22.52 -34.82
N GLY A 31 27.61 -21.90 -35.02
CA GLY A 31 27.20 -20.69 -34.28
C GLY A 31 26.22 -21.10 -33.22
N SER A 32 26.71 -21.62 -32.09
CA SER A 32 25.93 -21.78 -30.88
C SER A 32 25.53 -20.39 -30.37
N SER A 33 24.42 -19.88 -30.85
CA SER A 33 23.69 -18.87 -30.06
C SER A 33 23.16 -19.62 -28.83
N LYS A 34 23.89 -19.58 -27.72
CA LYS A 34 23.32 -19.78 -26.40
C LYS A 34 22.16 -18.80 -26.31
N GLY A 35 20.92 -19.25 -26.43
CA GLY A 35 19.79 -18.53 -25.91
C GLY A 35 20.06 -18.39 -24.42
N GLY A 36 20.55 -17.23 -24.00
CA GLY A 36 20.79 -16.93 -22.61
C GLY A 36 19.46 -17.12 -21.86
N ASP A 37 19.52 -17.64 -20.68
CA ASP A 37 18.38 -17.69 -19.79
C ASP A 37 17.81 -16.25 -19.70
N LYS A 38 16.48 -16.11 -19.80
CA LYS A 38 15.82 -14.82 -19.64
C LYS A 38 15.49 -14.63 -18.18
N LEU A 39 15.73 -13.45 -17.65
CA LEU A 39 15.25 -13.04 -16.35
C LEU A 39 13.72 -12.88 -16.41
N VAL A 40 12.99 -13.59 -15.56
CA VAL A 40 11.52 -13.55 -15.50
C VAL A 40 11.09 -12.66 -14.35
N TYR A 41 10.40 -11.56 -14.68
CA TYR A 41 9.88 -10.60 -13.71
C TYR A 41 8.35 -10.57 -13.71
N TRP A 42 7.73 -10.88 -12.58
CA TRP A 42 6.30 -10.72 -12.34
C TRP A 42 6.02 -9.41 -11.62
N ALA A 43 5.38 -8.47 -12.31
CA ALA A 43 5.05 -7.15 -11.80
C ALA A 43 3.58 -7.01 -11.43
N MET A 44 3.31 -6.41 -10.27
CA MET A 44 1.95 -6.20 -9.74
C MET A 44 1.13 -5.16 -10.50
N TRP A 45 1.75 -4.36 -11.33
CA TRP A 45 1.09 -3.28 -12.07
C TRP A 45 0.28 -3.79 -13.26
N SER A 46 -0.72 -3.02 -13.66
CA SER A 46 -1.36 -3.18 -14.97
C SER A 46 -0.55 -2.44 -16.04
N GLU A 47 -0.60 -2.90 -17.28
CA GLU A 47 0.27 -2.37 -18.36
C GLU A 47 0.06 -0.89 -18.68
N ASP A 48 -1.12 -0.35 -18.40
CA ASP A 48 -1.51 1.04 -18.64
C ASP A 48 -1.10 1.99 -17.51
N GLU A 49 -0.72 1.47 -16.34
CA GLU A 49 -0.29 2.29 -15.20
C GLU A 49 1.06 2.98 -15.47
N PRO A 50 1.27 4.21 -14.95
CA PRO A 50 2.53 4.94 -15.14
C PRO A 50 3.75 4.15 -14.68
N GLN A 51 3.64 3.44 -13.55
CA GLN A 51 4.70 2.60 -13.01
C GLN A 51 5.15 1.52 -14.00
N ALA A 52 4.19 0.85 -14.66
CA ALA A 52 4.51 -0.16 -15.66
C ALA A 52 5.26 0.42 -16.86
N LYS A 53 4.95 1.66 -17.25
CA LYS A 53 5.66 2.35 -18.35
C LYS A 53 7.11 2.65 -17.97
N VAL A 54 7.34 3.19 -16.79
CA VAL A 54 8.68 3.49 -16.27
C VAL A 54 9.51 2.21 -16.12
N ILE A 55 8.93 1.14 -15.57
CA ILE A 55 9.57 -0.17 -15.45
C ILE A 55 9.97 -0.71 -16.83
N LYS A 56 9.10 -0.61 -17.85
CA LYS A 56 9.42 -1.02 -19.22
C LYS A 56 10.60 -0.23 -19.82
N GLU A 57 10.68 1.07 -19.53
CA GLU A 57 11.81 1.89 -19.98
C GLU A 57 13.11 1.50 -19.26
N ALA A 58 13.07 1.30 -17.95
CA ALA A 58 14.20 0.81 -17.16
C ALA A 58 14.71 -0.54 -17.69
N ILE A 59 13.80 -1.49 -17.93
CA ILE A 59 14.13 -2.79 -18.54
C ILE A 59 14.77 -2.61 -19.92
N SER A 60 14.22 -1.75 -20.76
CA SER A 60 14.78 -1.51 -22.11
C SER A 60 16.20 -0.98 -22.06
N LYS A 61 16.48 -0.09 -21.11
CA LYS A 61 17.84 0.44 -20.88
C LYS A 61 18.76 -0.64 -20.33
N TYR A 62 18.30 -1.39 -19.33
CA TYR A 62 19.03 -2.50 -18.73
C TYR A 62 19.42 -3.56 -19.78
N GLU A 63 18.48 -4.01 -20.62
CA GLU A 63 18.74 -4.95 -21.70
C GLU A 63 19.78 -4.44 -22.71
N LYS A 64 19.74 -3.13 -23.01
CA LYS A 64 20.67 -2.50 -23.92
C LYS A 64 22.08 -2.46 -23.35
N ASP A 65 22.20 -2.16 -22.08
CA ASP A 65 23.51 -1.94 -21.44
C ASP A 65 24.19 -3.26 -21.06
N THR A 66 23.41 -4.26 -20.62
CA THR A 66 23.94 -5.53 -20.10
C THR A 66 23.87 -6.67 -21.11
N GLY A 67 22.95 -6.61 -22.06
CA GLY A 67 22.64 -7.71 -22.98
C GLY A 67 21.75 -8.79 -22.38
N VAL A 68 21.43 -8.74 -21.08
CA VAL A 68 20.51 -9.66 -20.39
C VAL A 68 19.10 -9.40 -20.90
N LYS A 69 18.35 -10.47 -21.18
CA LYS A 69 16.96 -10.37 -21.61
C LYS A 69 15.99 -10.52 -20.45
N VAL A 70 14.96 -9.69 -20.41
CA VAL A 70 13.94 -9.69 -19.37
C VAL A 70 12.58 -10.04 -19.96
N ASP A 71 11.92 -11.02 -19.36
CA ASP A 71 10.50 -11.38 -19.64
C ASP A 71 9.64 -10.81 -18.51
N VAL A 72 9.24 -9.54 -18.66
CA VAL A 72 8.36 -8.89 -17.68
C VAL A 72 6.90 -9.23 -17.94
N GLN A 73 6.20 -9.66 -16.90
CA GLN A 73 4.79 -10.03 -16.95
C GLN A 73 3.99 -9.16 -15.98
N PHE A 74 3.26 -8.21 -16.53
CA PHE A 74 2.38 -7.34 -15.74
C PHE A 74 1.09 -8.09 -15.40
N LYS A 75 0.99 -8.53 -14.14
CA LYS A 75 -0.11 -9.40 -13.67
C LYS A 75 -1.34 -8.64 -13.20
N GLY A 76 -1.18 -7.37 -12.89
CA GLY A 76 -2.14 -6.63 -12.07
C GLY A 76 -2.17 -7.19 -10.64
N ARG A 77 -2.62 -6.37 -9.69
CA ARG A 77 -2.59 -6.73 -8.25
C ARG A 77 -3.31 -8.04 -7.94
N THR A 78 -4.51 -8.25 -8.50
CA THR A 78 -5.26 -9.49 -8.29
C THR A 78 -4.54 -10.70 -8.84
N GLY A 79 -4.06 -10.64 -10.10
CA GLY A 79 -3.35 -11.74 -10.73
C GLY A 79 -2.03 -12.09 -10.03
N GLN A 80 -1.32 -11.07 -9.52
CA GLN A 80 -0.11 -11.25 -8.71
C GLN A 80 -0.44 -11.97 -7.40
N ARG A 81 -1.42 -11.48 -6.65
CA ARG A 81 -1.80 -12.00 -5.33
C ARG A 81 -2.32 -13.43 -5.37
N GLU A 82 -3.10 -13.77 -6.39
CA GLU A 82 -3.66 -15.12 -6.56
C GLU A 82 -2.68 -16.11 -7.20
N GLY A 83 -1.77 -15.62 -8.07
CA GLY A 83 -0.95 -16.47 -8.91
C GLY A 83 0.45 -16.74 -8.41
N LEU A 84 1.08 -15.82 -7.67
CA LEU A 84 2.51 -15.87 -7.37
C LEU A 84 2.88 -17.04 -6.46
N GLU A 85 2.21 -17.22 -5.33
CA GLU A 85 2.54 -18.30 -4.40
C GLU A 85 2.36 -19.71 -5.01
N PRO A 86 1.27 -20.01 -5.72
CA PRO A 86 1.15 -21.27 -6.46
C PRO A 86 2.28 -21.49 -7.47
N ALA A 87 2.69 -20.43 -8.20
CA ALA A 87 3.75 -20.53 -9.20
C ALA A 87 5.12 -20.78 -8.57
N LEU A 88 5.47 -20.06 -7.50
CA LEU A 88 6.70 -20.29 -6.73
C LEU A 88 6.73 -21.68 -6.11
N SER A 89 5.62 -22.15 -5.53
CA SER A 89 5.48 -23.51 -4.98
C SER A 89 5.67 -24.59 -6.04
N ALA A 90 5.20 -24.34 -7.26
CA ALA A 90 5.39 -25.23 -8.41
C ALA A 90 6.79 -25.13 -9.02
N LYS A 91 7.68 -24.29 -8.48
CA LYS A 91 9.03 -24.01 -8.99
C LYS A 91 9.02 -23.50 -10.42
N GLN A 92 7.99 -22.73 -10.80
CA GLN A 92 8.01 -21.99 -12.05
C GLN A 92 9.17 -20.98 -12.00
N GLN A 93 9.84 -20.77 -13.12
CA GLN A 93 10.87 -19.74 -13.18
C GLN A 93 10.23 -18.36 -13.00
N ILE A 94 10.52 -17.75 -11.87
CA ILE A 94 10.22 -16.36 -11.51
C ILE A 94 11.45 -15.90 -10.74
N ASP A 95 12.19 -14.97 -11.29
CA ASP A 95 13.45 -14.52 -10.72
C ASP A 95 13.23 -13.29 -9.84
N LEU A 96 12.39 -12.37 -10.30
CA LEU A 96 12.06 -11.08 -9.66
C LEU A 96 10.55 -10.93 -9.57
N PHE A 97 10.07 -10.32 -8.49
CA PHE A 97 8.66 -9.93 -8.33
C PHE A 97 8.54 -8.73 -7.37
N ASP A 98 7.40 -8.03 -7.44
CA ASP A 98 7.10 -6.89 -6.60
C ASP A 98 5.69 -6.94 -6.03
N GLU A 99 5.47 -6.35 -4.86
CA GLU A 99 4.16 -6.10 -4.23
C GLU A 99 4.41 -5.25 -2.96
N ASP A 100 3.35 -4.98 -2.21
CA ASP A 100 3.41 -4.39 -0.88
C ASP A 100 4.32 -5.18 0.07
N VAL A 101 5.12 -4.47 0.85
CA VAL A 101 6.14 -5.05 1.73
C VAL A 101 5.57 -6.08 2.71
N ASN A 102 4.39 -5.82 3.29
CA ASN A 102 3.80 -6.75 4.26
C ASN A 102 3.44 -8.09 3.61
N ARG A 103 2.99 -8.04 2.34
CA ARG A 103 2.66 -9.24 1.57
C ARG A 103 3.93 -9.98 1.13
N VAL A 104 4.90 -9.25 0.59
CA VAL A 104 6.17 -9.85 0.13
C VAL A 104 6.85 -10.56 1.29
N ASN A 105 7.12 -9.86 2.36
CA ASN A 105 7.85 -10.42 3.49
C ASN A 105 6.97 -11.35 4.36
N GLY A 106 5.70 -11.01 4.60
CA GLY A 106 4.80 -11.82 5.42
C GLY A 106 4.30 -13.08 4.71
N SER A 107 3.59 -12.90 3.58
CA SER A 107 2.96 -14.03 2.90
C SER A 107 3.93 -14.88 2.09
N TRP A 108 4.95 -14.25 1.47
CA TRP A 108 5.89 -14.91 0.56
C TRP A 108 7.31 -15.03 1.10
N GLY A 109 7.56 -14.66 2.35
CA GLY A 109 8.87 -14.61 2.99
C GLY A 109 9.71 -15.87 2.79
N LYS A 110 9.10 -17.05 2.86
CA LYS A 110 9.79 -18.35 2.67
C LYS A 110 10.43 -18.54 1.28
N TYR A 111 10.09 -17.71 0.30
CA TYR A 111 10.62 -17.78 -1.07
C TYR A 111 11.69 -16.72 -1.34
N LEU A 112 11.96 -15.82 -0.42
CA LEU A 112 12.83 -14.68 -0.63
C LEU A 112 14.31 -15.04 -0.52
N LEU A 113 15.13 -14.37 -1.32
CA LEU A 113 16.57 -14.34 -1.21
C LEU A 113 16.97 -13.32 -0.14
N ASP A 114 18.04 -13.62 0.60
CA ASP A 114 18.73 -12.65 1.44
C ASP A 114 19.48 -11.65 0.55
N LEU A 115 19.14 -10.37 0.68
CA LEU A 115 19.72 -9.30 -0.13
C LEU A 115 20.69 -8.41 0.68
N GLU A 116 20.99 -8.74 1.93
CA GLU A 116 21.73 -7.87 2.84
C GLU A 116 23.10 -7.49 2.28
N ASP A 117 23.86 -8.47 1.80
CA ASP A 117 25.20 -8.21 1.27
C ASP A 117 25.14 -7.42 -0.03
N MET A 118 24.22 -7.74 -0.94
CA MET A 118 24.03 -7.01 -2.19
C MET A 118 23.62 -5.56 -1.91
N ALA A 119 22.73 -5.31 -0.95
CA ALA A 119 22.28 -3.98 -0.59
C ALA A 119 23.38 -3.14 0.08
N LYS A 120 24.24 -3.73 0.87
CA LYS A 120 25.40 -3.04 1.49
C LYS A 120 26.42 -2.60 0.45
N ASP A 121 26.73 -3.45 -0.50
CA ASP A 121 27.65 -3.14 -1.57
C ASP A 121 27.09 -1.98 -2.42
N TYR A 122 25.82 -2.06 -2.79
CA TYR A 122 25.13 -1.00 -3.51
C TYR A 122 25.13 0.34 -2.75
N GLU A 123 24.79 0.34 -1.45
CA GLU A 123 24.81 1.55 -0.63
C GLU A 123 26.21 2.15 -0.54
N SER A 124 27.26 1.33 -0.34
CA SER A 124 28.63 1.78 -0.23
C SER A 124 29.13 2.44 -1.53
N GLU A 125 28.68 1.96 -2.69
CA GLU A 125 29.07 2.48 -4.00
C GLU A 125 28.32 3.75 -4.41
N HIS A 126 27.03 3.83 -4.09
CA HIS A 126 26.14 4.88 -4.57
C HIS A 126 25.73 5.89 -3.48
N GLY A 127 26.04 5.62 -2.21
CA GLY A 127 25.76 6.51 -1.08
C GLY A 127 24.26 6.75 -0.85
N ASN A 128 23.41 5.78 -1.20
CA ASN A 128 21.95 5.89 -1.10
C ASN A 128 21.45 5.52 0.31
N GLU A 129 21.68 6.39 1.28
CA GLU A 129 21.17 6.21 2.66
C GLU A 129 19.65 6.12 2.75
N THR A 130 18.94 6.78 1.82
CA THR A 130 17.47 6.78 1.84
C THR A 130 16.92 5.41 1.48
N LEU A 131 17.42 4.78 0.41
CA LEU A 131 17.03 3.44 0.02
C LEU A 131 17.26 2.44 1.15
N PHE A 132 18.48 2.42 1.71
CA PHE A 132 18.84 1.52 2.78
C PHE A 132 18.02 1.75 4.05
N LYS A 133 17.87 3.00 4.46
CA LYS A 133 17.07 3.35 5.65
C LYS A 133 15.60 2.94 5.50
N ILE A 134 15.00 3.18 4.34
CA ILE A 134 13.62 2.77 4.07
C ILE A 134 13.51 1.24 4.03
N ALA A 135 14.48 0.56 3.43
CA ALA A 135 14.55 -0.89 3.41
C ALA A 135 14.63 -1.48 4.82
N LEU A 136 15.48 -0.94 5.68
CA LEU A 136 15.59 -1.36 7.09
C LEU A 136 14.29 -1.11 7.87
N ASN A 137 13.62 0.02 7.65
CA ASN A 137 12.35 0.31 8.31
C ASN A 137 11.24 -0.64 7.83
N ALA A 138 11.17 -0.91 6.53
CA ALA A 138 10.25 -1.88 5.97
C ALA A 138 10.49 -3.30 6.49
N TYR A 139 11.75 -3.62 6.72
CA TYR A 139 12.23 -4.85 7.28
C TYR A 139 11.74 -5.11 8.72
N GLY A 140 11.87 -4.14 9.61
CA GLY A 140 11.42 -4.25 11.01
C GLY A 140 9.93 -4.58 11.18
N GLN A 141 9.16 -4.52 10.11
CA GLN A 141 7.71 -4.81 10.12
C GLN A 141 7.36 -6.25 9.76
N THR A 142 8.31 -7.12 9.37
CA THR A 142 7.90 -8.11 8.40
C THR A 142 8.30 -9.53 8.63
N HIS A 143 9.17 -9.84 9.53
CA HIS A 143 9.57 -11.24 9.58
C HIS A 143 9.68 -11.75 11.00
N ASP A 144 9.16 -12.94 11.23
CA ASP A 144 9.26 -13.83 12.39
C ASP A 144 10.60 -13.80 13.20
N GLY A 145 11.23 -12.60 13.33
CA GLY A 145 12.50 -12.40 14.03
C GLY A 145 13.75 -12.74 13.21
N ASP A 146 13.61 -12.83 11.90
CA ASP A 146 14.73 -12.95 10.97
C ASP A 146 15.26 -11.54 10.65
N ASP A 147 16.49 -11.25 11.10
CA ASP A 147 17.17 -9.97 10.92
C ASP A 147 17.82 -9.81 9.52
N THR A 148 17.18 -10.31 8.46
CA THR A 148 17.74 -10.34 7.11
C THR A 148 16.94 -9.45 6.15
N LEU A 149 17.60 -8.66 5.32
CA LEU A 149 16.96 -7.84 4.28
C LEU A 149 16.53 -8.73 3.11
N HIS A 150 15.24 -8.78 2.80
CA HIS A 150 14.68 -9.63 1.75
C HIS A 150 14.06 -8.88 0.57
N SER A 151 13.93 -7.57 0.65
CA SER A 151 13.30 -6.78 -0.41
C SER A 151 13.80 -5.34 -0.43
N ILE A 152 13.79 -4.73 -1.61
CA ILE A 152 14.27 -3.36 -1.82
C ILE A 152 13.06 -2.47 -2.17
N PRO A 153 12.78 -1.42 -1.39
CA PRO A 153 11.71 -0.49 -1.69
C PRO A 153 11.98 0.35 -2.93
N TYR A 154 10.94 0.58 -3.71
CA TYR A 154 11.01 1.44 -4.89
C TYR A 154 9.86 2.46 -4.97
N GLN A 155 8.87 2.35 -4.10
CA GLN A 155 7.76 3.28 -4.01
C GLN A 155 7.30 3.39 -2.55
N PRO A 156 8.01 4.18 -1.72
CA PRO A 156 7.57 4.47 -0.38
C PRO A 156 6.29 5.28 -0.39
N SER A 157 5.48 5.12 0.65
CA SER A 157 4.23 5.85 0.83
C SER A 157 3.97 6.15 2.30
N ILE A 158 3.19 7.19 2.55
CA ILE A 158 2.68 7.56 3.87
C ILE A 158 1.17 7.69 3.79
N PHE A 159 0.47 7.37 4.88
CA PHE A 159 -0.97 7.41 4.96
C PHE A 159 -1.45 8.44 5.98
N GLY A 160 -2.37 9.33 5.58
CA GLY A 160 -2.90 10.39 6.43
C GLY A 160 -4.03 11.16 5.76
N PHE A 161 -4.11 12.46 6.01
CA PHE A 161 -5.16 13.30 5.47
C PHE A 161 -4.67 14.20 4.35
N PHE A 162 -5.22 14.03 3.16
CA PHE A 162 -5.15 15.07 2.14
C PHE A 162 -6.26 16.09 2.35
N TYR A 163 -5.94 17.35 2.08
CA TYR A 163 -6.93 18.43 2.14
C TYR A 163 -6.78 19.41 0.98
N ASN A 164 -7.88 20.06 0.62
CA ASN A 164 -7.93 21.10 -0.39
C ASN A 164 -7.64 22.46 0.27
N LYS A 165 -6.44 23.02 0.01
CA LYS A 165 -6.02 24.32 0.56
C LYS A 165 -6.95 25.47 0.17
N THR A 166 -7.48 25.43 -1.06
CA THR A 166 -8.44 26.44 -1.55
C THR A 166 -9.71 26.44 -0.69
N LEU A 167 -10.24 25.25 -0.35
CA LEU A 167 -11.42 25.13 0.52
C LEU A 167 -11.13 25.51 1.97
N PHE A 168 -9.93 25.20 2.49
CA PHE A 168 -9.49 25.66 3.83
C PHE A 168 -9.44 27.18 3.89
N THR A 169 -8.81 27.81 2.90
CA THR A 169 -8.76 29.28 2.79
C THR A 169 -10.15 29.89 2.73
N LYS A 170 -11.06 29.31 1.94
CA LYS A 170 -12.46 29.75 1.83
C LYS A 170 -13.21 29.65 3.15
N ALA A 171 -12.90 28.66 3.99
CA ALA A 171 -13.47 28.49 5.33
C ALA A 171 -12.75 29.30 6.41
N GLY A 172 -11.71 30.07 6.09
CA GLY A 172 -10.92 30.85 7.08
C GLY A 172 -10.08 29.98 8.00
N ILE A 173 -9.57 28.84 7.50
CA ILE A 173 -8.65 27.95 8.21
C ILE A 173 -7.23 28.32 7.79
N GLU A 174 -6.43 28.81 8.73
CA GLU A 174 -5.09 29.36 8.47
C GLU A 174 -3.96 28.36 8.72
N SER A 175 -4.23 27.29 9.48
CA SER A 175 -3.23 26.28 9.85
C SER A 175 -3.80 24.86 9.69
N VAL A 176 -2.93 23.92 9.41
CA VAL A 176 -3.31 22.49 9.36
C VAL A 176 -3.52 21.96 10.78
N PRO A 177 -4.52 21.09 10.99
CA PRO A 177 -4.76 20.45 12.30
C PRO A 177 -3.61 19.53 12.69
N THR A 178 -3.14 19.64 13.92
CA THR A 178 -2.14 18.77 14.54
C THR A 178 -2.71 17.99 15.73
N THR A 179 -3.86 18.46 16.24
CA THR A 179 -4.62 17.80 17.32
C THR A 179 -6.04 17.50 16.87
N TRP A 180 -6.70 16.55 17.54
CA TRP A 180 -8.09 16.17 17.27
C TRP A 180 -9.06 17.33 17.46
N GLU A 181 -8.81 18.19 18.45
CA GLU A 181 -9.59 19.40 18.70
C GLU A 181 -9.43 20.42 17.55
N GLU A 182 -8.22 20.57 17.01
CA GLU A 182 -7.99 21.44 15.86
C GLU A 182 -8.66 20.91 14.60
N LEU A 183 -8.67 19.56 14.39
CA LEU A 183 -9.41 18.93 13.31
C LEU A 183 -10.93 19.16 13.47
N ASP A 184 -11.44 18.99 14.68
CA ASP A 184 -12.85 19.28 15.02
C ASP A 184 -13.21 20.73 14.71
N ALA A 185 -12.38 21.68 15.12
CA ALA A 185 -12.57 23.09 14.86
C ALA A 185 -12.51 23.44 13.34
N ALA A 186 -11.58 22.82 12.61
CA ALA A 186 -11.48 22.98 11.17
C ALA A 186 -12.72 22.45 10.45
N CYS A 187 -13.19 21.25 10.83
CA CYS A 187 -14.42 20.67 10.29
C CYS A 187 -15.66 21.52 10.60
N ALA A 188 -15.72 22.15 11.78
CA ALA A 188 -16.81 23.05 12.13
C ALA A 188 -16.84 24.28 11.20
N LYS A 189 -15.68 24.92 10.94
CA LYS A 189 -15.55 26.04 10.00
C LYS A 189 -15.93 25.68 8.58
N LEU A 190 -15.47 24.50 8.09
CA LEU A 190 -15.83 23.99 6.76
C LEU A 190 -17.35 23.83 6.64
N LYS A 191 -17.96 23.18 7.62
CA LYS A 191 -19.42 22.99 7.66
C LYS A 191 -20.19 24.30 7.71
N GLU A 192 -19.74 25.28 8.51
CA GLU A 192 -20.33 26.62 8.57
C GLU A 192 -20.23 27.34 7.21
N ALA A 193 -19.14 27.14 6.48
CA ALA A 193 -18.95 27.65 5.11
C ALA A 193 -19.77 26.88 4.06
N GLY A 194 -20.55 25.87 4.43
CA GLY A 194 -21.36 25.05 3.53
C GLY A 194 -20.54 24.02 2.73
N ILE A 195 -19.32 23.70 3.18
CA ILE A 195 -18.40 22.75 2.56
C ILE A 195 -18.51 21.42 3.32
N THR A 196 -18.57 20.28 2.61
CA THR A 196 -18.46 18.96 3.24
C THR A 196 -17.07 18.83 3.87
N PRO A 197 -16.95 18.67 5.21
CA PRO A 197 -15.63 18.68 5.83
C PRO A 197 -14.76 17.52 5.42
N ILE A 198 -15.26 16.27 5.54
CA ILE A 198 -14.42 15.08 5.36
C ILE A 198 -15.17 13.96 4.62
N THR A 199 -14.47 13.27 3.76
CA THR A 199 -14.93 12.03 3.14
C THR A 199 -13.93 10.90 3.35
N ALA A 200 -14.38 9.68 3.14
CA ALA A 200 -13.54 8.48 3.12
C ALA A 200 -14.20 7.39 2.28
N ASP A 201 -13.42 6.46 1.80
CA ASP A 201 -13.88 5.21 1.22
C ASP A 201 -13.96 4.11 2.26
N ASP A 202 -14.79 3.11 2.03
CA ASP A 202 -14.97 1.99 2.95
C ASP A 202 -13.67 1.26 3.28
N ALA A 203 -12.77 1.11 2.30
CA ALA A 203 -11.45 0.51 2.50
C ALA A 203 -10.56 1.30 3.48
N TYR A 204 -10.73 2.62 3.57
CA TYR A 204 -9.89 3.47 4.41
C TYR A 204 -10.51 3.89 5.74
N LEU A 205 -11.77 3.52 5.99
CA LEU A 205 -12.39 3.73 7.29
C LEU A 205 -11.78 2.83 8.38
N THR A 206 -11.29 1.65 8.03
CA THR A 206 -10.50 0.82 8.97
C THR A 206 -9.20 1.50 9.37
N SER A 207 -8.50 2.11 8.42
CA SER A 207 -7.32 2.92 8.72
C SER A 207 -7.66 4.12 9.59
N PHE A 208 -8.78 4.81 9.31
CA PHE A 208 -9.21 5.94 10.11
C PHE A 208 -9.41 5.56 11.58
N ILE A 209 -10.21 4.51 11.85
CA ILE A 209 -10.45 4.07 13.23
C ILE A 209 -9.20 3.42 13.84
N GLY A 210 -8.38 2.74 13.06
CA GLY A 210 -7.13 2.13 13.50
C GLY A 210 -6.14 3.18 14.01
N TYR A 211 -5.91 4.25 13.25
CA TYR A 211 -5.07 5.37 13.69
C TYR A 211 -5.68 6.09 14.91
N HIS A 212 -7.00 6.24 14.92
CA HIS A 212 -7.66 6.85 16.07
C HIS A 212 -7.43 6.05 17.35
N LEU A 213 -7.63 4.75 17.31
CA LEU A 213 -7.33 3.84 18.42
C LEU A 213 -5.84 3.91 18.82
N ALA A 214 -4.94 3.89 17.82
CA ALA A 214 -3.49 3.93 18.08
C ALA A 214 -3.06 5.21 18.80
N ARG A 215 -3.70 6.35 18.55
CA ARG A 215 -3.44 7.56 19.32
C ARG A 215 -3.71 7.39 20.81
N TYR A 216 -4.71 6.58 21.18
CA TYR A 216 -5.06 6.32 22.58
C TYR A 216 -4.23 5.22 23.23
N ILE A 217 -3.97 4.11 22.51
CA ILE A 217 -3.41 2.87 23.09
C ILE A 217 -2.10 2.41 22.45
N GLY A 218 -1.58 3.11 21.43
CA GLY A 218 -0.42 2.71 20.65
C GLY A 218 -0.74 1.56 19.68
N GLN A 219 0.15 1.33 18.71
CA GLN A 219 -0.03 0.25 17.73
C GLN A 219 -0.07 -1.13 18.37
N ASP A 220 0.82 -1.42 19.32
CA ASP A 220 0.86 -2.71 19.99
C ASP A 220 -0.42 -2.96 20.80
N GLY A 221 -0.97 -1.90 21.43
CA GLY A 221 -2.28 -1.97 22.06
C GLY A 221 -3.41 -2.25 21.07
N VAL A 222 -3.36 -1.69 19.85
CA VAL A 222 -4.34 -1.98 18.79
C VAL A 222 -4.23 -3.44 18.33
N LYS A 223 -3.01 -3.94 18.11
CA LYS A 223 -2.80 -5.35 17.76
C LYS A 223 -3.33 -6.29 18.85
N ALA A 224 -2.99 -6.01 20.12
CA ALA A 224 -3.49 -6.79 21.25
C ALA A 224 -5.04 -6.77 21.33
N LEU A 225 -5.64 -5.60 21.08
CA LEU A 225 -7.10 -5.41 21.09
C LEU A 225 -7.82 -6.30 20.07
N VAL A 226 -7.31 -6.37 18.82
CA VAL A 226 -7.98 -7.09 17.73
C VAL A 226 -7.61 -8.57 17.68
N THR A 227 -6.42 -8.96 18.16
CA THR A 227 -6.02 -10.38 18.19
C THR A 227 -6.50 -11.07 19.48
N GLY A 228 -6.73 -10.33 20.55
CA GLY A 228 -7.01 -10.86 21.90
C GLY A 228 -5.76 -11.44 22.57
N GLU A 229 -4.57 -11.23 21.99
CA GLU A 229 -3.29 -11.69 22.49
C GLU A 229 -2.42 -10.52 22.95
N GLU A 230 -1.52 -10.76 23.90
CA GLU A 230 -0.53 -9.76 24.30
C GLU A 230 0.41 -9.43 23.13
N CYS A 231 0.66 -8.16 22.89
CA CYS A 231 1.60 -7.70 21.89
C CYS A 231 2.62 -6.74 22.54
N ASN A 232 3.90 -7.13 22.54
CA ASN A 232 5.01 -6.33 23.10
C ASN A 232 4.76 -5.81 24.54
N GLY A 233 4.12 -6.63 25.37
CA GLY A 233 3.76 -6.28 26.76
C GLY A 233 2.47 -5.49 26.91
N GLU A 234 1.78 -5.15 25.81
CA GLU A 234 0.45 -4.53 25.84
C GLU A 234 -0.64 -5.61 25.84
N SER A 235 -1.56 -5.50 26.79
CA SER A 235 -2.76 -6.34 26.89
C SER A 235 -3.97 -5.44 27.01
N VAL A 236 -4.76 -5.34 25.96
CA VAL A 236 -5.88 -4.40 25.84
C VAL A 236 -7.14 -5.14 25.44
N THR A 237 -8.25 -4.75 26.01
CA THR A 237 -9.59 -5.31 25.71
C THR A 237 -10.55 -4.21 25.27
N TRP A 238 -11.69 -4.60 24.68
CA TRP A 238 -12.75 -3.67 24.30
C TRP A 238 -13.45 -3.01 25.51
N ASP A 239 -13.18 -3.47 26.73
CA ASP A 239 -13.65 -2.83 27.98
C ASP A 239 -12.70 -1.76 28.52
N ASP A 240 -11.52 -1.58 27.93
CA ASP A 240 -10.55 -0.57 28.35
C ASP A 240 -11.11 0.85 28.22
N GLU A 241 -10.83 1.70 29.21
CA GLU A 241 -11.35 3.07 29.25
C GLU A 241 -10.82 3.93 28.10
N LYS A 242 -9.57 3.72 27.67
CA LYS A 242 -8.99 4.45 26.52
C LYS A 242 -9.61 4.01 25.20
N VAL A 243 -9.96 2.72 25.06
CA VAL A 243 -10.66 2.20 23.86
C VAL A 243 -12.07 2.79 23.79
N LYS A 244 -12.79 2.85 24.94
CA LYS A 244 -14.10 3.49 25.02
C LYS A 244 -14.01 4.98 24.70
N ALA A 245 -13.02 5.69 25.24
CA ALA A 245 -12.80 7.10 24.95
C ALA A 245 -12.51 7.36 23.46
N ALA A 246 -11.73 6.50 22.81
CA ALA A 246 -11.50 6.56 21.38
C ALA A 246 -12.80 6.38 20.58
N ALA A 247 -13.60 5.37 20.91
CA ALA A 247 -14.88 5.14 20.25
C ALA A 247 -15.88 6.28 20.47
N GLU A 248 -15.93 6.85 21.68
CA GLU A 248 -16.78 7.99 22.02
C GLU A 248 -16.37 9.25 21.28
N SER A 249 -15.08 9.60 21.24
CA SER A 249 -14.61 10.77 20.52
C SER A 249 -14.85 10.69 19.02
N PHE A 250 -14.66 9.52 18.41
CA PHE A 250 -14.99 9.29 17.01
C PHE A 250 -16.50 9.39 16.74
N ALA A 251 -17.32 8.78 17.58
CA ALA A 251 -18.78 8.85 17.45
C ALA A 251 -19.31 10.28 17.61
N ASP A 252 -18.74 11.06 18.53
CA ASP A 252 -19.14 12.45 18.74
C ASP A 252 -18.72 13.33 17.56
N PHE A 253 -17.54 13.10 16.96
CA PHE A 253 -17.13 13.71 15.73
C PHE A 253 -18.11 13.40 14.58
N ALA A 254 -18.50 12.15 14.42
CA ALA A 254 -19.50 11.72 13.44
C ALA A 254 -20.88 12.37 13.63
N LYS A 255 -21.36 12.45 14.89
CA LYS A 255 -22.65 13.08 15.23
C LYS A 255 -22.71 14.57 14.89
N LYS A 256 -21.56 15.27 14.83
CA LYS A 256 -21.49 16.65 14.41
C LYS A 256 -21.75 16.82 12.90
N GLY A 257 -21.83 15.69 12.15
CA GLY A 257 -22.15 15.68 10.71
C GLY A 257 -21.02 16.26 9.85
N TYR A 258 -19.79 15.90 10.17
CA TYR A 258 -18.60 16.30 9.42
C TYR A 258 -18.31 15.34 8.27
N PHE A 259 -18.73 14.10 8.37
CA PHE A 259 -18.59 13.15 7.27
C PHE A 259 -19.56 13.44 6.11
N SER A 260 -19.11 13.11 4.90
CA SER A 260 -19.96 13.13 3.72
C SER A 260 -21.25 12.34 3.96
N LYS A 261 -22.36 12.85 3.38
CA LYS A 261 -23.66 12.13 3.39
C LYS A 261 -23.59 10.73 2.76
N ASN A 262 -22.60 10.50 1.90
CA ASN A 262 -22.39 9.22 1.22
C ASN A 262 -21.45 8.26 2.00
N ILE A 263 -20.92 8.65 3.17
CA ILE A 263 -19.96 7.86 3.94
C ILE A 263 -20.43 6.42 4.21
N ALA A 264 -21.73 6.22 4.32
CA ALA A 264 -22.34 4.90 4.53
C ALA A 264 -22.33 3.99 3.30
N THR A 265 -22.02 4.53 2.13
CA THR A 265 -22.15 3.85 0.83
C THR A 265 -20.94 4.03 -0.08
N ASN A 266 -20.02 4.94 0.26
CA ASN A 266 -18.79 5.12 -0.48
C ASN A 266 -18.01 3.82 -0.52
N LYS A 267 -17.72 3.38 -1.74
CA LYS A 267 -16.83 2.27 -2.05
C LYS A 267 -15.58 2.83 -2.70
N TYR A 268 -14.44 2.29 -2.36
CA TYR A 268 -13.20 2.67 -3.01
C TYR A 268 -13.33 2.59 -4.55
N PRO A 269 -12.93 3.61 -5.31
CA PRO A 269 -12.34 4.91 -4.92
C PRO A 269 -13.33 6.09 -4.97
N ALA A 270 -14.60 5.93 -4.57
CA ALA A 270 -15.64 6.95 -4.75
C ALA A 270 -15.41 8.21 -3.90
N GLY A 271 -15.00 8.09 -2.64
CA GLY A 271 -14.75 9.23 -1.76
C GLY A 271 -13.65 10.12 -2.33
N GLN A 272 -12.55 9.53 -2.78
CA GLN A 272 -11.44 10.29 -3.35
C GLN A 272 -11.76 10.88 -4.73
N ASN A 273 -12.32 10.10 -5.65
CA ASN A 273 -12.49 10.51 -7.06
C ASN A 273 -13.80 11.25 -7.35
N GLN A 274 -14.84 11.08 -6.54
CA GLN A 274 -16.15 11.66 -6.77
C GLN A 274 -16.51 12.77 -5.78
N GLU A 275 -15.79 12.90 -4.67
CA GLU A 275 -16.08 13.91 -3.66
C GLU A 275 -14.87 14.81 -3.35
N PHE A 276 -13.69 14.24 -3.08
CA PHE A 276 -12.53 15.06 -2.75
C PHE A 276 -11.89 15.71 -3.98
N ALA A 277 -11.52 14.93 -4.99
CA ALA A 277 -10.83 15.45 -6.17
C ALA A 277 -11.64 16.50 -6.94
N PRO A 278 -12.99 16.37 -7.11
CA PRO A 278 -13.82 17.43 -7.70
C PRO A 278 -14.05 18.65 -6.78
N GLY A 279 -13.64 18.58 -5.50
CA GLY A 279 -13.80 19.67 -4.55
C GLY A 279 -15.13 19.69 -3.79
N ASP A 280 -15.90 18.60 -3.79
CA ASP A 280 -17.15 18.49 -3.03
C ASP A 280 -16.91 18.23 -1.53
N ALA A 281 -15.75 17.68 -1.17
CA ALA A 281 -15.28 17.51 0.20
C ALA A 281 -13.89 18.12 0.39
N ALA A 282 -13.63 18.71 1.56
CA ALA A 282 -12.39 19.41 1.82
C ALA A 282 -11.23 18.51 2.29
N ILE A 283 -11.53 17.38 2.92
CA ILE A 283 -10.55 16.46 3.50
C ILE A 283 -10.91 15.03 3.08
N VAL A 284 -9.88 14.23 2.77
CA VAL A 284 -9.99 12.78 2.58
C VAL A 284 -8.85 12.06 3.26
N ILE A 285 -9.12 10.92 3.88
CA ILE A 285 -8.07 10.04 4.38
C ILE A 285 -7.61 9.09 3.28
N CYS A 286 -6.34 9.15 2.93
CA CYS A 286 -5.74 8.33 1.87
C CYS A 286 -4.22 8.30 1.98
N GLY A 287 -3.57 7.45 1.20
CA GLY A 287 -2.12 7.42 1.08
C GLY A 287 -1.57 8.39 0.05
N SER A 288 -0.26 8.56 0.05
CA SER A 288 0.46 9.49 -0.85
C SER A 288 0.33 9.16 -2.35
N TRP A 289 -0.30 8.05 -2.70
CA TRP A 289 -0.67 7.70 -4.10
C TRP A 289 -1.91 8.44 -4.62
N LEU A 290 -2.66 9.13 -3.76
CA LEU A 290 -3.91 9.81 -4.12
C LEU A 290 -3.78 10.76 -5.33
N PRO A 291 -2.76 11.61 -5.46
CA PRO A 291 -2.66 12.51 -6.61
C PRO A 291 -2.58 11.76 -7.95
N ASN A 292 -1.88 10.63 -8.00
CA ASN A 292 -1.82 9.79 -9.21
C ASN A 292 -3.17 9.11 -9.51
N GLU A 293 -3.83 8.54 -8.50
CA GLU A 293 -5.11 7.85 -8.69
C GLU A 293 -6.25 8.81 -9.06
N ALA A 294 -6.26 10.01 -8.50
CA ALA A 294 -7.33 10.98 -8.71
C ALA A 294 -7.11 11.93 -9.90
N LYS A 295 -5.96 11.87 -10.58
CA LYS A 295 -5.49 12.85 -11.56
C LYS A 295 -6.52 13.25 -12.64
N ASP A 296 -7.36 12.31 -13.06
CA ASP A 296 -8.37 12.53 -14.10
C ASP A 296 -9.66 13.18 -13.56
N SER A 297 -9.77 13.34 -12.24
CA SER A 297 -10.97 13.87 -11.54
C SER A 297 -10.70 15.18 -10.81
N VAL A 298 -9.46 15.66 -10.79
CA VAL A 298 -9.01 16.82 -10.01
C VAL A 298 -9.61 18.11 -10.55
N ALA A 299 -10.25 18.90 -9.68
CA ALA A 299 -10.72 20.24 -10.00
C ALA A 299 -9.55 21.18 -10.31
N GLU A 300 -9.74 22.12 -11.25
CA GLU A 300 -8.69 23.06 -11.70
C GLU A 300 -8.13 23.94 -10.57
N ASP A 301 -8.93 24.20 -9.54
CA ASP A 301 -8.60 25.06 -8.40
C ASP A 301 -8.21 24.28 -7.14
N LEU A 302 -8.06 22.95 -7.24
CA LEU A 302 -7.61 22.14 -6.11
C LEU A 302 -6.13 22.40 -5.86
N GLU A 303 -5.81 22.94 -4.69
CA GLU A 303 -4.45 23.03 -4.18
C GLU A 303 -4.23 21.93 -3.12
N TRP A 304 -3.27 21.05 -3.39
CA TRP A 304 -2.98 19.91 -2.55
C TRP A 304 -2.34 20.31 -1.21
N GLY A 305 -2.87 19.79 -0.12
CA GLY A 305 -2.27 19.82 1.19
C GLY A 305 -2.32 18.46 1.85
N TYR A 306 -1.50 18.26 2.87
CA TYR A 306 -1.41 17.01 3.61
C TYR A 306 -1.12 17.29 5.09
N PHE A 307 -1.65 16.45 5.98
CA PHE A 307 -1.27 16.40 7.38
C PHE A 307 -1.43 14.98 7.93
N ASN A 308 -0.58 14.66 8.91
CA ASN A 308 -0.61 13.38 9.59
C ASN A 308 -1.85 13.24 10.47
N TYR A 309 -2.21 12.02 10.84
CA TYR A 309 -3.30 11.80 11.78
C TYR A 309 -3.05 12.60 13.07
N PRO A 310 -3.99 13.44 13.52
CA PRO A 310 -3.78 14.32 14.67
C PRO A 310 -3.56 13.56 15.97
N SER A 311 -2.84 14.18 16.90
CA SER A 311 -2.73 13.71 18.29
C SER A 311 -4.05 13.89 19.04
N VAL A 312 -4.26 13.10 20.11
CA VAL A 312 -5.41 13.20 21.00
C VAL A 312 -4.97 13.58 22.42
N PRO A 313 -5.85 14.17 23.24
CA PRO A 313 -5.52 14.47 24.63
C PRO A 313 -5.13 13.20 25.39
N ASP A 314 -4.08 13.29 26.18
CA ASP A 314 -3.54 12.17 26.97
C ASP A 314 -3.26 10.91 26.13
N GLY A 315 -2.99 11.12 24.83
CA GLY A 315 -2.69 10.06 23.87
C GLY A 315 -1.37 9.36 24.20
N LYS A 316 -1.24 8.12 23.72
CA LYS A 316 -0.01 7.35 23.81
C LYS A 316 0.99 7.77 22.74
N ASP A 317 0.50 8.03 21.53
CA ASP A 317 1.29 8.46 20.39
C ASP A 317 0.80 9.81 19.85
N ASP A 318 1.71 10.61 19.33
CA ASP A 318 1.42 11.90 18.71
C ASP A 318 1.35 11.81 17.17
N ASN A 319 1.25 12.95 16.50
CA ASN A 319 1.14 13.04 15.04
C ASN A 319 2.45 12.75 14.29
N THR A 320 3.54 12.37 14.96
CA THR A 320 4.78 11.88 14.36
C THR A 320 4.79 10.35 14.18
N ALA A 321 3.78 9.66 14.72
CA ALA A 321 3.59 8.23 14.52
C ALA A 321 2.68 7.99 13.31
N ASN A 322 3.22 7.39 12.25
CA ASN A 322 2.52 7.23 10.97
C ASN A 322 2.84 5.91 10.29
N ASN A 323 1.94 5.45 9.44
CA ASN A 323 2.24 4.35 8.54
C ASN A 323 3.17 4.83 7.42
N ILE A 324 4.33 4.23 7.32
CA ILE A 324 5.20 4.28 6.15
C ILE A 324 5.15 2.89 5.52
N ALA A 325 4.54 2.80 4.36
CA ALA A 325 4.48 1.56 3.58
C ALA A 325 5.38 1.66 2.35
N ASN A 326 5.64 0.53 1.71
CA ASN A 326 6.48 0.47 0.53
C ASN A 326 5.95 -0.57 -0.46
N GLN A 327 6.02 -0.25 -1.74
CA GLN A 327 6.10 -1.28 -2.76
C GLN A 327 7.56 -1.71 -2.85
N VAL A 328 7.80 -3.00 -2.85
CA VAL A 328 9.14 -3.56 -2.80
C VAL A 328 9.39 -4.55 -3.93
N LEU A 329 10.64 -4.64 -4.34
CA LEU A 329 11.14 -5.64 -5.27
C LEU A 329 11.86 -6.73 -4.49
N ALA A 330 11.58 -7.99 -4.81
CA ALA A 330 12.15 -9.14 -4.14
C ALA A 330 12.61 -10.21 -5.13
N ILE A 331 13.71 -10.88 -4.80
CA ILE A 331 14.31 -11.94 -5.61
C ILE A 331 13.92 -13.29 -5.06
N ASN A 332 13.49 -14.21 -5.95
CA ASN A 332 13.24 -15.59 -5.58
C ASN A 332 14.57 -16.27 -5.18
N LYS A 333 14.64 -16.88 -3.99
CA LYS A 333 15.83 -17.57 -3.52
C LYS A 333 16.30 -18.74 -4.40
N ASP A 334 15.39 -19.30 -5.22
CA ASP A 334 15.70 -20.36 -6.18
C ASP A 334 16.13 -19.82 -7.55
N SER A 335 16.21 -18.48 -7.72
CA SER A 335 16.68 -17.84 -8.95
C SER A 335 18.14 -18.20 -9.24
N LYS A 336 18.42 -18.42 -10.52
CA LYS A 336 19.79 -18.60 -11.03
C LYS A 336 20.34 -17.31 -11.64
N MET A 337 19.57 -16.25 -11.61
CA MET A 337 19.88 -14.93 -12.16
C MET A 337 19.75 -13.86 -11.05
N ALA A 338 20.16 -14.18 -9.83
CA ALA A 338 19.99 -13.30 -8.68
C ALA A 338 20.79 -11.99 -8.84
N ASP A 339 22.02 -12.08 -9.34
CA ASP A 339 22.88 -10.91 -9.57
C ASP A 339 22.30 -10.01 -10.66
N GLU A 340 21.81 -10.60 -11.76
CA GLU A 340 21.14 -9.87 -12.84
C GLU A 340 19.80 -9.26 -12.37
N ALA A 341 19.07 -9.97 -11.51
CA ALA A 341 17.84 -9.46 -10.93
C ALA A 341 18.11 -8.28 -9.99
N PHE A 342 19.14 -8.35 -9.15
CA PHE A 342 19.51 -7.25 -8.28
C PHE A 342 19.98 -6.03 -9.09
N GLN A 343 20.78 -6.24 -10.13
CA GLN A 343 21.18 -5.17 -11.02
C GLN A 343 19.97 -4.51 -11.71
N LEU A 344 18.93 -5.27 -12.08
CA LEU A 344 17.69 -4.66 -12.57
C LEU A 344 16.95 -3.85 -11.49
N ILE A 345 16.95 -4.33 -10.23
CA ILE A 345 16.44 -3.55 -9.10
C ILE A 345 17.14 -2.18 -9.03
N GLU A 346 18.47 -2.13 -9.14
CA GLU A 346 19.24 -0.88 -9.14
C GLU A 346 18.76 0.07 -10.25
N TYR A 347 18.55 -0.44 -11.48
CA TYR A 347 18.04 0.37 -12.59
C TYR A 347 16.67 0.98 -12.29
N ILE A 348 15.78 0.23 -11.62
CA ILE A 348 14.41 0.69 -11.32
C ILE A 348 14.40 1.70 -10.16
N THR A 349 15.24 1.49 -9.15
CA THR A 349 15.15 2.17 -7.86
C THR A 349 16.05 3.39 -7.73
N THR A 350 16.86 3.71 -8.74
CA THR A 350 17.84 4.78 -8.65
C THR A 350 17.91 5.65 -9.89
N GLY A 351 18.55 6.83 -9.75
CA GLY A 351 18.90 7.74 -10.82
C GLY A 351 17.71 8.17 -11.66
N GLU A 352 17.82 7.96 -12.98
CA GLU A 352 16.85 8.45 -13.96
C GLU A 352 15.47 7.81 -13.78
N TYR A 353 15.41 6.50 -13.50
CA TYR A 353 14.11 5.80 -13.45
C TYR A 353 13.39 5.97 -12.13
N ASP A 354 14.07 6.11 -11.00
CA ASP A 354 13.47 6.57 -9.75
C ASP A 354 12.90 8.00 -9.93
N LYS A 355 13.66 8.90 -10.58
CA LYS A 355 13.15 10.22 -10.89
C LYS A 355 11.94 10.19 -11.81
N LYS A 356 11.94 9.38 -12.86
CA LYS A 356 10.77 9.19 -13.73
C LYS A 356 9.59 8.60 -13.00
N MET A 357 9.82 7.63 -12.11
CA MET A 357 8.76 7.07 -11.26
C MET A 357 8.11 8.19 -10.43
N THR A 358 8.93 9.06 -9.87
CA THR A 358 8.48 10.23 -9.10
C THR A 358 7.66 11.19 -9.96
N GLU A 359 8.14 11.55 -11.14
CA GLU A 359 7.50 12.55 -12.03
C GLU A 359 6.25 12.00 -12.73
N ASP A 360 6.29 10.78 -13.26
CA ASP A 360 5.23 10.21 -14.10
C ASP A 360 4.11 9.55 -13.28
N ALA A 361 4.46 8.94 -12.14
CA ALA A 361 3.52 8.26 -11.26
C ALA A 361 3.23 9.02 -9.95
N LEU A 362 3.75 10.26 -9.79
CA LEU A 362 3.57 11.10 -8.60
C LEU A 362 3.92 10.35 -7.31
N CYS A 363 5.08 9.66 -7.32
CA CYS A 363 5.53 8.86 -6.20
C CYS A 363 6.55 9.61 -5.34
N ILE A 364 6.76 9.15 -4.12
CA ILE A 364 7.88 9.59 -3.28
C ILE A 364 9.18 9.02 -3.87
N PRO A 365 10.22 9.86 -4.11
CA PRO A 365 11.50 9.36 -4.60
C PRO A 365 12.18 8.45 -3.58
N THR A 366 12.79 7.38 -4.05
CA THR A 366 13.52 6.43 -3.23
C THR A 366 15.02 6.76 -3.18
N ASP A 367 15.55 7.23 -4.31
CA ASP A 367 16.95 7.63 -4.41
C ASP A 367 17.18 9.00 -3.76
N LYS A 368 18.14 9.06 -2.83
CA LYS A 368 18.56 10.31 -2.18
C LYS A 368 19.01 11.38 -3.18
N ALA A 369 19.60 10.98 -4.30
CA ALA A 369 20.00 11.89 -5.36
C ALA A 369 18.79 12.61 -5.99
N ASN A 370 17.61 12.06 -5.89
CA ASN A 370 16.36 12.61 -6.41
C ASN A 370 15.50 13.29 -5.31
N SER A 371 16.06 13.56 -4.14
CA SER A 371 15.34 14.16 -3.00
C SER A 371 14.71 15.52 -3.32
N ASP A 372 15.12 16.19 -4.36
CA ASP A 372 14.56 17.45 -4.84
C ASP A 372 13.46 17.27 -5.90
N ALA A 373 13.21 16.03 -6.34
CA ALA A 373 12.24 15.72 -7.39
C ALA A 373 10.81 15.43 -6.87
N TRP A 374 10.52 15.72 -5.63
CA TRP A 374 9.18 15.53 -5.07
C TRP A 374 8.12 16.26 -5.89
N PRO A 375 7.02 15.58 -6.26
CA PRO A 375 5.90 16.23 -6.94
C PRO A 375 5.33 17.38 -6.09
N THR A 376 4.88 18.43 -6.74
CA THR A 376 4.27 19.58 -6.05
C THR A 376 3.03 19.21 -5.25
N GLU A 377 2.28 18.22 -5.72
CA GLU A 377 1.12 17.62 -5.09
C GLU A 377 1.46 16.95 -3.75
N LEU A 378 2.71 16.50 -3.60
CA LEU A 378 3.23 15.82 -2.43
C LEU A 378 4.11 16.72 -1.53
N ALA A 379 4.14 18.04 -1.75
CA ALA A 379 4.97 18.93 -0.93
C ALA A 379 4.64 18.84 0.58
N GLY A 380 3.35 18.80 0.95
CA GLY A 380 2.95 18.59 2.35
C GLY A 380 3.24 17.18 2.87
N VAL A 381 3.22 16.20 1.96
CA VAL A 381 3.59 14.81 2.28
C VAL A 381 5.07 14.72 2.66
N LYS A 382 5.95 15.46 1.96
CA LYS A 382 7.39 15.47 2.27
C LYS A 382 7.65 15.91 3.71
N GLU A 383 7.02 17.00 4.14
CA GLU A 383 7.17 17.51 5.52
C GLU A 383 6.72 16.46 6.55
N ALA A 384 5.59 15.82 6.31
CA ALA A 384 5.03 14.79 7.18
C ALA A 384 5.87 13.51 7.20
N PHE A 385 6.41 13.11 6.05
CA PHE A 385 7.30 11.95 5.91
C PHE A 385 8.61 12.18 6.69
N ASP A 386 9.23 13.34 6.50
CA ASP A 386 10.48 13.72 7.18
C ASP A 386 10.29 13.86 8.71
N ALA A 387 9.10 14.24 9.17
CA ALA A 387 8.76 14.38 10.59
C ALA A 387 8.38 13.05 11.27
N THR A 388 8.21 11.96 10.52
CA THR A 388 7.79 10.68 11.10
C THR A 388 8.92 10.04 11.89
N THR A 389 8.66 9.74 13.16
CA THR A 389 9.62 9.13 14.08
C THR A 389 9.19 7.76 14.59
N THR A 390 7.89 7.47 14.56
CA THR A 390 7.31 6.18 14.94
C THR A 390 6.58 5.59 13.74
N PHE A 391 6.86 4.33 13.43
CA PHE A 391 6.34 3.66 12.24
C PHE A 391 5.20 2.72 12.63
N TYR A 392 4.06 2.92 12.00
CA TYR A 392 2.90 2.05 12.13
C TYR A 392 2.83 1.06 10.96
N ASP A 393 2.35 -0.11 11.24
CA ASP A 393 1.85 -1.04 10.22
C ASP A 393 0.61 -0.47 9.54
N TRP A 394 0.18 -1.12 8.48
CA TRP A 394 -1.06 -0.77 7.81
C TRP A 394 -2.23 -0.65 8.79
N ALA A 395 -3.01 0.43 8.64
CA ALA A 395 -4.14 0.76 9.51
C ALA A 395 -3.80 0.72 11.02
N ALA A 396 -2.53 1.02 11.38
CA ALA A 396 -1.99 0.92 12.74
C ALA A 396 -2.17 -0.47 13.38
N GLY A 397 -2.18 -1.53 12.57
CA GLY A 397 -2.30 -2.91 13.03
C GLY A 397 -3.73 -3.36 13.33
N VAL A 398 -4.75 -2.55 13.09
CA VAL A 398 -6.15 -2.92 13.37
C VAL A 398 -6.66 -4.06 12.45
N GLU A 399 -5.99 -4.28 11.32
CA GLU A 399 -6.27 -5.38 10.39
C GLU A 399 -5.43 -6.65 10.64
N SER A 400 -4.79 -6.77 11.79
CA SER A 400 -3.98 -7.94 12.16
C SER A 400 -4.80 -9.21 12.41
N ASN A 401 -6.13 -9.12 12.45
CA ASN A 401 -7.03 -10.25 12.59
C ASN A 401 -8.05 -10.29 11.44
N ASN A 402 -7.87 -11.22 10.50
CA ASN A 402 -8.71 -11.35 9.31
C ASN A 402 -10.18 -11.65 9.60
N ASP A 403 -10.50 -12.27 10.73
CA ASP A 403 -11.88 -12.59 11.11
C ASP A 403 -12.60 -11.34 11.66
N ILE A 404 -11.87 -10.44 12.30
CA ILE A 404 -12.43 -9.21 12.90
C ILE A 404 -12.48 -8.06 11.86
N THR A 405 -11.53 -7.98 10.96
CA THR A 405 -11.42 -6.89 9.99
C THR A 405 -12.72 -6.58 9.23
N PRO A 406 -13.49 -7.55 8.68
CA PRO A 406 -14.73 -7.24 7.99
C PRO A 406 -15.81 -6.68 8.92
N VAL A 407 -15.87 -7.17 10.19
CA VAL A 407 -16.80 -6.67 11.20
C VAL A 407 -16.45 -5.24 11.59
N LEU A 408 -15.16 -4.96 11.77
CA LEU A 408 -14.65 -3.63 12.07
C LEU A 408 -15.00 -2.65 10.95
N GLN A 409 -14.71 -2.99 9.69
CA GLN A 409 -14.99 -2.17 8.51
C GLN A 409 -16.47 -1.79 8.44
N GLU A 410 -17.37 -2.77 8.52
CA GLU A 410 -18.82 -2.54 8.46
C GLU A 410 -19.30 -1.64 9.61
N ASN A 411 -18.82 -1.88 10.83
CA ASN A 411 -19.31 -1.15 11.99
C ASN A 411 -18.65 0.23 12.14
N THR A 412 -17.43 0.43 11.66
CA THR A 412 -16.83 1.79 11.52
C THR A 412 -17.63 2.63 10.53
N GLN A 413 -18.07 2.05 9.41
CA GLN A 413 -18.95 2.75 8.47
C GLN A 413 -20.31 3.14 9.09
N LYS A 414 -20.88 2.27 9.93
CA LYS A 414 -22.10 2.60 10.69
C LYS A 414 -21.83 3.69 11.73
N LEU A 415 -20.69 3.65 12.41
CA LEU A 415 -20.29 4.66 13.39
C LEU A 415 -20.10 6.03 12.72
N ALA A 416 -19.34 6.09 11.63
CA ALA A 416 -19.11 7.30 10.85
C ALA A 416 -20.39 7.90 10.26
N SER A 417 -21.36 7.08 9.90
CA SER A 417 -22.67 7.52 9.39
C SER A 417 -23.72 7.81 10.48
N GLY A 418 -23.36 7.68 11.76
CA GLY A 418 -24.26 7.90 12.89
C GLY A 418 -25.36 6.83 13.05
N LYS A 419 -25.27 5.70 12.34
CA LYS A 419 -26.19 4.56 12.46
C LYS A 419 -25.90 3.67 13.66
N LEU A 420 -24.71 3.83 14.23
CA LEU A 420 -24.27 3.12 15.43
C LEU A 420 -23.64 4.16 16.37
N ASP A 421 -23.89 4.02 17.68
CA ASP A 421 -23.19 4.82 18.69
C ASP A 421 -21.94 4.09 19.21
N ALA A 422 -21.14 4.77 20.02
CA ALA A 422 -19.91 4.22 20.58
C ALA A 422 -20.15 2.95 21.39
N ALA A 423 -21.20 2.92 22.23
CA ALA A 423 -21.53 1.76 23.05
C ALA A 423 -21.92 0.55 22.19
N GLY A 424 -22.70 0.78 21.14
CA GLY A 424 -23.07 -0.23 20.17
C GLY A 424 -21.85 -0.75 19.39
N PHE A 425 -20.94 0.14 19.00
CA PHE A 425 -19.69 -0.23 18.34
C PHE A 425 -18.83 -1.12 19.23
N ILE A 426 -18.55 -0.70 20.47
CA ILE A 426 -17.78 -1.49 21.45
C ILE A 426 -18.41 -2.85 21.68
N LYS A 427 -19.75 -2.90 21.84
CA LYS A 427 -20.46 -4.17 22.05
C LYS A 427 -20.26 -5.15 20.88
N VAL A 428 -20.43 -4.67 19.64
CA VAL A 428 -20.28 -5.52 18.45
C VAL A 428 -18.83 -6.01 18.32
N MET A 429 -17.86 -5.12 18.53
CA MET A 429 -16.45 -5.49 18.42
C MET A 429 -16.02 -6.46 19.52
N LYS A 430 -16.52 -6.28 20.75
CA LYS A 430 -16.31 -7.20 21.85
C LYS A 430 -16.87 -8.61 21.55
N GLU A 431 -18.09 -8.69 21.04
CA GLU A 431 -18.71 -9.95 20.62
C GLU A 431 -17.90 -10.62 19.49
N ALA A 432 -17.41 -9.87 18.52
CA ALA A 432 -16.59 -10.38 17.42
C ALA A 432 -15.23 -10.90 17.90
N ALA A 433 -14.64 -10.25 18.92
CA ALA A 433 -13.38 -10.66 19.54
C ALA A 433 -13.53 -11.81 20.55
N GLY A 434 -14.75 -12.25 20.85
CA GLY A 434 -15.01 -13.28 21.85
C GLY A 434 -14.71 -12.86 23.29
N GLN A 435 -14.82 -11.57 23.60
CA GLN A 435 -14.54 -10.95 24.90
C GLN A 435 -15.82 -10.63 25.69
#